data_af99803e3d2fed710dd999ab9af78352
#
_entry.id   af99803e3d2fed710dd999ab9af78352
#
_cell.length_a   1.000
_cell.length_b   1.000
_cell.length_c   1.000
_cell.angle_alpha   90.00
_cell.angle_beta   90.00
_cell.angle_gamma   90.00
#
_symmetry.space_group_name_H-M   'P 1'
#
loop_
_entity.id
_entity.type
_entity.pdbx_description
1 polymer ?
#
loop_
_entity_poly.entity_id
_entity_poly.type
_entity_poly.pdbx_seq_one_letter_code
_entity_poly.pdbx_strand_id
1 'polypeptide(L)'
;MRIARIEEHCNLCGLCVKDCVAGVWRPVNGCPEPAAPGFCSLCGHCVAVCPKDAIVHDGMDFAQIRPVDKKCLDPEVFGEIVRSRRSIRRYKADPVPESVIEDILELCTW
;
A
#
# COMPACT_ATOMS: atom_id res chain seq x y z
N MET A 1 1.55 9.10 15.75
CA MET A 1 1.17 7.91 14.94
C MET A 1 1.24 6.68 15.82
N ARG A 2 0.13 5.97 15.93
CA ARG A 2 0.03 4.72 16.72
C ARG A 2 0.01 3.53 15.75
N ILE A 3 0.96 2.62 15.96
CA ILE A 3 0.99 1.31 15.29
C ILE A 3 0.96 0.28 16.42
N ALA A 4 0.07 -0.68 16.35
CA ALA A 4 -0.07 -1.69 17.38
C ALA A 4 -0.50 -3.04 16.81
N ARG A 5 -0.26 -4.10 17.54
CA ARG A 5 -0.75 -5.45 17.29
C ARG A 5 -1.99 -5.69 18.13
N ILE A 6 -3.04 -6.26 17.54
CA ILE A 6 -4.20 -6.79 18.27
C ILE A 6 -3.85 -8.23 18.65
N GLU A 7 -3.60 -8.46 19.93
CA GLU A 7 -3.10 -9.75 20.42
C GLU A 7 -4.07 -10.89 20.14
N GLU A 8 -5.35 -10.67 20.38
CA GLU A 8 -6.41 -11.67 20.21
C GLU A 8 -6.59 -12.14 18.77
N HIS A 9 -6.23 -11.28 17.81
CA HIS A 9 -6.32 -11.61 16.39
C HIS A 9 -5.03 -12.21 15.83
N CYS A 10 -3.88 -11.91 16.46
CA CYS A 10 -2.58 -12.23 15.92
C CYS A 10 -2.26 -13.72 16.03
N ASN A 11 -2.01 -14.36 14.88
CA ASN A 11 -1.55 -15.74 14.81
C ASN A 11 -0.02 -15.93 14.80
N LEU A 12 0.72 -14.86 15.09
CA LEU A 12 2.19 -14.85 15.18
C LEU A 12 2.93 -15.28 13.88
N CYS A 13 2.32 -15.12 12.71
CA CYS A 13 2.91 -15.54 11.44
C CYS A 13 4.17 -14.75 11.02
N GLY A 14 4.43 -13.58 11.60
CA GLY A 14 5.62 -12.77 11.36
C GLY A 14 5.68 -12.04 10.01
N LEU A 15 4.62 -12.07 9.19
CA LEU A 15 4.61 -11.41 7.87
C LEU A 15 4.86 -9.91 7.98
N CYS A 16 4.26 -9.23 8.97
CA CYS A 16 4.50 -7.80 9.21
C CYS A 16 5.97 -7.48 9.52
N VAL A 17 6.69 -8.38 10.19
CA VAL A 17 8.13 -8.24 10.43
C VAL A 17 8.92 -8.42 9.14
N LYS A 18 8.59 -9.45 8.37
CA LYS A 18 9.29 -9.81 7.13
C LYS A 18 9.14 -8.75 6.05
N ASP A 19 7.93 -8.18 5.89
CA ASP A 19 7.60 -7.26 4.81
C ASP A 19 7.93 -5.79 5.13
N CYS A 20 8.19 -5.46 6.40
CA CYS A 20 8.46 -4.07 6.78
C CYS A 20 9.88 -3.66 6.44
N VAL A 21 10.10 -3.07 5.26
CA VAL A 21 11.42 -2.59 4.81
C VAL A 21 11.99 -1.46 5.68
N ALA A 22 11.13 -0.70 6.36
CA ALA A 22 11.53 0.36 7.29
C ALA A 22 11.92 -0.18 8.69
N GLY A 23 11.79 -1.50 8.94
CA GLY A 23 12.15 -2.14 10.20
C GLY A 23 11.32 -1.68 11.40
N VAL A 24 10.10 -1.21 11.17
CA VAL A 24 9.16 -0.82 12.23
C VAL A 24 8.79 -2.02 13.09
N TRP A 25 8.49 -3.14 12.46
CA TRP A 25 8.12 -4.39 13.11
C TRP A 25 9.33 -5.26 13.40
N ARG A 26 9.45 -5.74 14.62
CA ARG A 26 10.53 -6.65 15.04
C ARG A 26 10.00 -7.76 15.92
N PRO A 27 10.63 -8.94 15.92
CA PRO A 27 10.28 -9.98 16.87
C PRO A 27 10.79 -9.61 18.27
N VAL A 28 9.89 -9.48 19.21
CA VAL A 28 10.20 -9.27 20.64
C VAL A 28 9.60 -10.44 21.39
N ASN A 29 10.42 -11.23 22.07
CA ASN A 29 9.99 -12.46 22.76
C ASN A 29 9.16 -13.41 21.90
N GLY A 30 9.50 -13.51 20.59
CA GLY A 30 8.78 -14.34 19.62
C GLY A 30 7.50 -13.73 19.05
N CYS A 31 7.09 -12.55 19.51
CA CYS A 31 5.91 -11.83 19.00
C CYS A 31 6.31 -10.68 18.08
N PRO A 32 5.57 -10.42 16.97
CA PRO A 32 5.78 -9.23 16.17
C PRO A 32 5.33 -7.99 16.95
N GLU A 33 6.27 -7.07 17.20
CA GLU A 33 5.99 -5.82 17.91
C GLU A 33 6.46 -4.59 17.13
N PRO A 34 5.72 -3.46 17.19
CA PRO A 34 6.13 -2.22 16.52
C PRO A 34 7.21 -1.49 17.32
N ALA A 35 8.45 -1.95 17.19
CA ALA A 35 9.59 -1.45 17.96
C ALA A 35 10.08 -0.05 17.54
N ALA A 36 9.76 0.39 16.30
CA ALA A 36 10.27 1.65 15.76
C ALA A 36 9.22 2.41 14.93
N PRO A 37 8.05 2.77 15.50
CA PRO A 37 6.95 3.38 14.74
C PRO A 37 7.30 4.73 14.11
N GLY A 38 8.29 5.46 14.65
CA GLY A 38 8.76 6.72 14.09
C GLY A 38 9.42 6.63 12.70
N PHE A 39 9.81 5.44 12.26
CA PHE A 39 10.38 5.20 10.93
C PHE A 39 9.35 4.74 9.89
N CYS A 40 8.07 4.72 10.25
CA CYS A 40 7.03 4.26 9.34
C CYS A 40 6.87 5.20 8.14
N SER A 41 6.96 4.65 6.93
CA SER A 41 6.77 5.36 5.66
C SER A 41 5.31 5.38 5.18
N LEU A 42 4.36 4.94 5.99
CA LEU A 42 2.92 4.87 5.66
C LEU A 42 2.60 3.99 4.43
N CYS A 43 3.44 3.01 4.10
CA CYS A 43 3.26 2.17 2.91
C CYS A 43 2.13 1.14 3.01
N GLY A 44 1.57 0.90 4.20
CA GLY A 44 0.44 -0.01 4.41
C GLY A 44 0.71 -1.52 4.28
N HIS A 45 1.92 -1.95 3.86
CA HIS A 45 2.22 -3.36 3.61
C HIS A 45 1.93 -4.27 4.80
N CYS A 46 2.30 -3.85 6.02
CA CYS A 46 2.05 -4.65 7.22
C CYS A 46 0.56 -4.93 7.46
N VAL A 47 -0.30 -3.98 7.10
CA VAL A 47 -1.76 -4.15 7.17
C VAL A 47 -2.24 -5.07 6.06
N ALA A 48 -1.80 -4.82 4.81
CA ALA A 48 -2.23 -5.57 3.63
C ALA A 48 -1.86 -7.06 3.68
N VAL A 49 -0.70 -7.40 4.29
CA VAL A 49 -0.25 -8.81 4.38
C VAL A 49 -0.80 -9.54 5.60
N CYS A 50 -1.48 -8.85 6.52
CA CYS A 50 -1.97 -9.49 7.74
C CYS A 50 -3.23 -10.34 7.46
N PRO A 51 -3.16 -11.69 7.53
CA PRO A 51 -4.29 -12.54 7.19
C PRO A 51 -5.38 -12.55 8.29
N LYS A 52 -5.15 -11.81 9.38
CA LYS A 52 -6.01 -11.79 10.56
C LYS A 52 -6.44 -10.38 10.96
N ASP A 53 -6.17 -9.38 10.12
CA ASP A 53 -6.47 -7.97 10.41
C ASP A 53 -6.02 -7.54 11.82
N ALA A 54 -4.86 -8.05 12.24
CA ALA A 54 -4.34 -7.90 13.59
C ALA A 54 -3.48 -6.64 13.77
N ILE A 55 -3.53 -5.68 12.85
CA ILE A 55 -2.69 -4.47 12.89
C ILE A 55 -3.57 -3.23 12.98
N VAL A 56 -3.31 -2.41 13.98
CA VAL A 56 -3.83 -1.06 14.12
C VAL A 56 -2.80 -0.07 13.58
N HIS A 57 -3.24 0.85 12.73
CA HIS A 57 -2.39 1.87 12.14
C HIS A 57 -3.18 3.17 11.96
N ASP A 58 -3.03 4.13 12.89
CA ASP A 58 -3.81 5.37 12.89
C ASP A 58 -3.38 6.42 11.86
N GLY A 59 -2.27 6.17 11.17
CA GLY A 59 -1.81 7.01 10.06
C GLY A 59 -2.46 6.64 8.72
N MET A 60 -3.42 5.70 8.70
CA MET A 60 -4.12 5.25 7.49
C MET A 60 -5.62 5.24 7.75
N ASP A 61 -6.37 5.74 6.79
CA ASP A 61 -7.84 5.66 6.80
C ASP A 61 -8.30 4.39 6.07
N PHE A 62 -8.53 3.34 6.84
CA PHE A 62 -8.99 2.05 6.31
C PHE A 62 -10.36 2.12 5.62
N ALA A 63 -11.18 3.14 5.92
CA ALA A 63 -12.47 3.30 5.27
C ALA A 63 -12.34 3.73 3.80
N GLN A 64 -11.20 4.30 3.44
CA GLN A 64 -10.90 4.68 2.05
C GLN A 64 -10.25 3.54 1.25
N ILE A 65 -9.73 2.51 1.92
CA ILE A 65 -9.09 1.37 1.25
C ILE A 65 -10.18 0.47 0.67
N ARG A 66 -10.31 0.44 -0.65
CA ARG A 66 -11.22 -0.49 -1.32
C ARG A 66 -10.49 -1.74 -1.80
N PRO A 67 -11.11 -2.92 -1.70
CA PRO A 67 -10.55 -4.14 -2.27
C PRO A 67 -10.38 -4.02 -3.78
N VAL A 68 -9.27 -4.54 -4.30
CA VAL A 68 -9.07 -4.67 -5.75
C VAL A 68 -9.93 -5.81 -6.28
N ASP A 69 -10.81 -5.52 -7.24
CA ASP A 69 -11.52 -6.58 -7.99
C ASP A 69 -10.59 -7.15 -9.07
N LYS A 70 -9.95 -8.26 -8.75
CA LYS A 70 -9.02 -8.94 -9.66
C LYS A 70 -9.70 -9.46 -10.94
N LYS A 71 -11.04 -9.59 -10.94
CA LYS A 71 -11.79 -10.01 -12.15
C LYS A 71 -11.82 -8.91 -13.22
N CYS A 72 -11.62 -7.65 -12.82
CA CYS A 72 -11.53 -6.53 -13.74
C CYS A 72 -10.14 -6.38 -14.38
N LEU A 73 -9.16 -7.18 -13.96
CA LEU A 73 -7.80 -7.15 -14.49
C LEU A 73 -7.70 -8.11 -15.69
N ASP A 74 -7.91 -7.56 -16.88
CA ASP A 74 -7.75 -8.29 -18.13
C ASP A 74 -6.27 -8.25 -18.56
N PRO A 75 -5.56 -9.41 -18.65
CA PRO A 75 -4.17 -9.45 -19.07
C PRO A 75 -3.93 -8.96 -20.51
N GLU A 76 -4.90 -9.13 -21.40
CA GLU A 76 -4.79 -8.68 -22.80
C GLU A 76 -4.86 -7.15 -22.86
N VAL A 77 -5.83 -6.55 -22.19
CA VAL A 77 -5.96 -5.08 -22.09
C VAL A 77 -4.70 -4.48 -21.43
N PHE A 78 -4.20 -5.06 -20.36
CA PHE A 78 -2.97 -4.61 -19.72
C PHE A 78 -1.76 -4.74 -20.68
N GLY A 79 -1.68 -5.85 -21.42
CA GLY A 79 -0.65 -6.07 -22.42
C GLY A 79 -0.66 -5.00 -23.53
N GLU A 80 -1.84 -4.60 -24.00
CA GLU A 80 -1.96 -3.53 -25.01
C GLU A 80 -1.55 -2.15 -24.44
N ILE A 81 -1.90 -1.85 -23.18
CA ILE A 81 -1.44 -0.63 -22.52
C ILE A 81 0.08 -0.57 -22.48
N VAL A 82 0.74 -1.68 -22.08
CA VAL A 82 2.21 -1.75 -22.02
C VAL A 82 2.84 -1.62 -23.40
N ARG A 83 2.30 -2.32 -24.42
CA ARG A 83 2.83 -2.27 -25.81
C ARG A 83 2.60 -0.92 -26.46
N SER A 84 1.51 -0.24 -26.17
CA SER A 84 1.18 1.07 -26.75
C SER A 84 2.01 2.21 -26.18
N ARG A 85 2.61 2.03 -24.98
CA ARG A 85 3.40 3.07 -24.33
C ARG A 85 4.58 3.51 -25.22
N ARG A 86 4.74 4.82 -25.36
CA ARG A 86 5.87 5.44 -26.07
C ARG A 86 6.50 6.53 -25.21
N SER A 87 7.78 6.77 -25.43
CA SER A 87 8.48 7.92 -24.84
C SER A 87 8.19 9.15 -25.69
N ILE A 88 7.17 9.89 -25.33
CA ILE A 88 6.80 11.12 -26.01
C ILE A 88 7.70 12.24 -25.53
N ARG A 89 8.34 12.95 -26.45
CA ARG A 89 9.28 14.05 -26.17
C ARG A 89 8.84 15.39 -26.75
N ARG A 90 7.76 15.38 -27.54
CA ARG A 90 7.14 16.61 -28.07
C ARG A 90 5.70 16.65 -27.60
N TYR A 91 5.37 17.67 -26.85
CA TYR A 91 4.06 17.83 -26.25
C TYR A 91 3.31 18.94 -26.98
N LYS A 92 1.98 18.89 -26.95
CA LYS A 92 1.13 20.00 -27.35
C LYS A 92 1.30 21.15 -26.36
N ALA A 93 0.99 22.39 -26.83
CA ALA A 93 1.04 23.56 -25.97
C ALA A 93 -0.20 23.66 -25.04
N ASP A 94 -1.22 22.82 -25.28
CA ASP A 94 -2.44 22.84 -24.48
C ASP A 94 -2.16 22.42 -23.05
N PRO A 95 -2.68 23.13 -22.04
CA PRO A 95 -2.52 22.72 -20.65
C PRO A 95 -3.25 21.43 -20.38
N VAL A 96 -2.68 20.60 -19.48
CA VAL A 96 -3.39 19.42 -18.96
C VAL A 96 -4.44 19.89 -17.96
N PRO A 97 -5.71 19.46 -18.07
CA PRO A 97 -6.73 19.81 -17.10
C PRO A 97 -6.32 19.40 -15.68
N GLU A 98 -6.56 20.26 -14.71
CA GLU A 98 -6.19 20.02 -13.30
C GLU A 98 -6.81 18.72 -12.77
N SER A 99 -8.08 18.45 -13.12
CA SER A 99 -8.77 17.20 -12.74
C SER A 99 -8.04 15.94 -13.19
N VAL A 100 -7.42 15.95 -14.37
CA VAL A 100 -6.64 14.78 -14.85
C VAL A 100 -5.38 14.59 -14.02
N ILE A 101 -4.76 15.69 -13.57
CA ILE A 101 -3.59 15.62 -12.71
C ILE A 101 -3.98 15.08 -11.33
N GLU A 102 -5.10 15.56 -10.78
CA GLU A 102 -5.65 15.10 -9.50
C GLU A 102 -5.99 13.61 -9.54
N ASP A 103 -6.69 13.15 -10.58
CA ASP A 103 -7.03 11.73 -10.78
C ASP A 103 -5.77 10.83 -10.80
N ILE A 104 -4.71 11.28 -11.48
CA ILE A 104 -3.45 10.53 -11.55
C ILE A 104 -2.77 10.50 -10.18
N LEU A 105 -2.74 11.62 -9.47
CA LEU A 105 -2.13 11.69 -8.15
C LEU A 105 -2.89 10.79 -7.16
N GLU A 106 -4.22 10.79 -7.20
CA GLU A 106 -5.03 9.90 -6.37
C GLU A 106 -4.72 8.43 -6.66
N LEU A 107 -4.65 8.03 -7.94
CA LEU A 107 -4.27 6.65 -8.30
C LEU A 107 -2.88 6.24 -7.79
N CYS A 108 -1.94 7.18 -7.66
CA CYS A 108 -0.60 6.90 -7.16
C CYS A 108 -0.51 6.77 -5.64
N THR A 109 -1.55 7.10 -4.91
CA THR A 109 -1.60 7.01 -3.44
C THR A 109 -2.11 5.67 -2.90
N TRP A 110 -2.51 4.74 -3.80
CA TRP A 110 -3.04 3.41 -3.47
C TRP A 110 -1.98 2.32 -3.42
#